data_5533ee779a8803ec8a1476d1d23269d3
#
_entry.id   5533ee779a8803ec8a1476d1d23269d3
#
_cell.length_a   1.000
_cell.length_b   1.000
_cell.length_c   1.000
_cell.angle_alpha   90.00
_cell.angle_beta   90.00
_cell.angle_gamma   90.00
#
_symmetry.space_group_name_H-M   'P 1'
#
loop_
_entity.id
_entity.type
_entity.pdbx_description
1 polymer ?
#
loop_
_entity_poly.entity_id
_entity_poly.type
_entity_poly.pdbx_seq_one_letter_code
_entity_poly.pdbx_strand_id
1 'polypeptide(L)'
;YTTLFRSFAEREKKKRKRVGYMQIIFIHHSCFLVELDDKVLIFDYFDGDKVEGMHFTGKLPSYEPDTKIYMFASHSHKDHYDMDILRLADKYPNIHYIFSKDIRISPHFLSKHGIDPAVRDKVTFVSPDNTYHVDDLDIMTLRSTDAGVAFYVTSNGVSLFHAGDLNDWEWDGAGDLINGRVRRAFRHEIKKLSEKPINVAFFPMDPKLMEYQFKGFDFFLQNTSAEFVFPMHMWQDYSGITEYKKRLSNKEMADRVIEIERENQTFAFGENY
;
A
#
# COMPACT_ATOMS: atom_id res chain seq x y z
N TYR A 1 18.02 5.17 -43.62
CA TYR A 1 17.55 4.21 -42.58
C TYR A 1 17.82 4.66 -41.13
N THR A 2 18.78 5.59 -40.92
CA THR A 2 19.18 6.06 -39.57
C THR A 2 18.24 7.14 -38.99
N THR A 3 17.47 7.84 -39.80
CA THR A 3 16.63 8.99 -39.38
C THR A 3 15.28 8.54 -38.79
N LEU A 4 14.75 7.38 -39.17
CA LEU A 4 13.48 6.83 -38.69
C LEU A 4 13.59 6.22 -37.27
N PHE A 5 14.72 5.62 -36.93
CA PHE A 5 14.97 5.06 -35.62
C PHE A 5 15.18 6.13 -34.52
N ARG A 6 15.78 7.28 -34.87
CA ARG A 6 15.87 8.43 -33.93
C ARG A 6 14.50 9.02 -33.59
N SER A 7 13.58 9.08 -34.55
CA SER A 7 12.26 9.66 -34.34
C SER A 7 11.37 8.75 -33.44
N PHE A 8 11.56 7.43 -33.47
CA PHE A 8 10.82 6.50 -32.60
C PHE A 8 11.32 6.58 -31.15
N ALA A 9 12.63 6.59 -30.93
CA ALA A 9 13.24 6.72 -29.61
C ALA A 9 12.95 8.09 -28.95
N GLU A 10 12.88 9.16 -29.75
CA GLU A 10 12.49 10.50 -29.27
C GLU A 10 10.99 10.63 -29.03
N ARG A 11 10.14 9.90 -29.76
CA ARG A 11 8.68 9.82 -29.50
C ARG A 11 8.36 9.01 -28.25
N GLU A 12 9.09 7.93 -27.98
CA GLU A 12 8.97 7.15 -26.74
C GLU A 12 9.47 7.97 -25.52
N LYS A 13 10.57 8.74 -25.65
CA LYS A 13 11.02 9.67 -24.60
C LYS A 13 10.04 10.82 -24.34
N LYS A 14 9.28 11.29 -25.34
CA LYS A 14 8.26 12.34 -25.17
C LYS A 14 6.95 11.84 -24.56
N LYS A 15 6.71 10.51 -24.49
CA LYS A 15 5.55 9.91 -23.84
C LYS A 15 5.74 9.58 -22.36
N ARG A 16 6.95 9.66 -21.82
CA ARG A 16 7.12 9.73 -20.36
C ARG A 16 6.61 11.10 -19.91
N LYS A 17 5.31 11.20 -19.59
CA LYS A 17 4.79 12.33 -18.82
C LYS A 17 5.72 12.50 -17.62
N ARG A 18 6.23 13.73 -17.40
CA ARG A 18 6.95 14.09 -16.19
C ARG A 18 6.12 13.56 -15.03
N VAL A 19 6.67 12.63 -14.27
CA VAL A 19 6.16 12.31 -12.95
C VAL A 19 6.43 13.57 -12.13
N GLY A 20 5.39 14.22 -11.67
CA GLY A 20 5.49 15.39 -10.82
C GLY A 20 6.14 15.03 -9.48
N TYR A 21 6.12 15.96 -8.54
CA TYR A 21 6.57 15.73 -7.18
C TYR A 21 5.79 14.58 -6.54
N MET A 22 6.51 13.59 -5.97
CA MET A 22 5.95 12.54 -5.16
C MET A 22 6.70 12.48 -3.82
N GLN A 23 5.96 12.52 -2.73
CA GLN A 23 6.48 12.32 -1.39
C GLN A 23 5.78 11.15 -0.73
N ILE A 24 6.54 10.29 -0.07
CA ILE A 24 6.02 9.17 0.70
C ILE A 24 6.33 9.40 2.16
N ILE A 25 5.35 9.21 3.02
CA ILE A 25 5.53 9.26 4.47
C ILE A 25 5.13 7.89 5.03
N PHE A 26 6.07 7.23 5.67
CA PHE A 26 5.79 6.07 6.50
C PHE A 26 5.22 6.56 7.82
N ILE A 27 3.94 6.40 8.03
CA ILE A 27 3.29 6.82 9.28
C ILE A 27 3.63 5.83 10.38
N HIS A 28 3.18 4.58 10.26
CA HIS A 28 3.51 3.45 11.11
C HIS A 28 2.99 2.14 10.51
N HIS A 29 3.49 1.02 10.96
CA HIS A 29 3.04 -0.35 10.65
C HIS A 29 2.83 -0.61 9.15
N SER A 30 1.60 -0.64 8.68
CA SER A 30 1.23 -0.75 7.26
C SER A 30 0.68 0.57 6.70
N CYS A 31 0.71 1.64 7.50
CA CYS A 31 0.19 2.94 7.09
C CYS A 31 1.24 3.76 6.33
N PHE A 32 0.95 4.00 5.06
CA PHE A 32 1.71 4.90 4.20
C PHE A 32 0.83 6.00 3.64
N LEU A 33 1.43 7.17 3.50
CA LEU A 33 0.84 8.32 2.87
C LEU A 33 1.68 8.66 1.64
N VAL A 34 1.02 8.87 0.50
CA VAL A 34 1.64 9.27 -0.76
C VAL A 34 1.06 10.62 -1.18
N GLU A 35 1.88 11.65 -1.15
CA GLU A 35 1.54 12.98 -1.68
C GLU A 35 1.92 13.04 -3.14
N LEU A 36 0.96 13.36 -3.98
CA LEU A 36 1.13 13.71 -5.39
C LEU A 36 0.82 15.20 -5.56
N ASP A 37 1.13 15.78 -6.72
CA ASP A 37 0.97 17.23 -6.98
C ASP A 37 -0.42 17.80 -6.61
N ASP A 38 -1.48 17.02 -6.74
CA ASP A 38 -2.86 17.47 -6.64
C ASP A 38 -3.72 16.67 -5.65
N LYS A 39 -3.15 15.67 -4.98
CA LYS A 39 -3.90 14.77 -4.07
C LYS A 39 -3.00 14.04 -3.09
N VAL A 40 -3.63 13.47 -2.08
CA VAL A 40 -3.01 12.63 -1.06
C VAL A 40 -3.70 11.27 -1.03
N LEU A 41 -2.92 10.18 -1.11
CA LEU A 41 -3.40 8.82 -0.93
C LEU A 41 -2.89 8.30 0.41
N ILE A 42 -3.78 7.77 1.25
CA ILE A 42 -3.44 7.25 2.59
C ILE A 42 -3.91 5.80 2.64
N PHE A 43 -3.01 4.90 3.00
CA PHE A 43 -3.28 3.47 3.07
C PHE A 43 -3.23 2.99 4.52
N ASP A 44 -4.24 2.21 4.92
CA ASP A 44 -4.31 1.44 6.16
C ASP A 44 -3.98 2.24 7.44
N TYR A 45 -4.61 3.42 7.59
CA TYR A 45 -4.42 4.25 8.79
C TYR A 45 -5.33 3.82 9.94
N PHE A 46 -4.75 3.74 11.11
CA PHE A 46 -5.43 3.57 12.40
C PHE A 46 -4.78 4.48 13.46
N ASP A 47 -5.47 4.76 14.56
CA ASP A 47 -4.85 5.43 15.70
C ASP A 47 -3.90 4.46 16.41
N GLY A 48 -2.68 4.92 16.70
CA GLY A 48 -1.59 4.10 17.22
C GLY A 48 -1.83 3.36 18.53
N ASP A 49 -2.84 3.75 19.30
CA ASP A 49 -3.22 3.12 20.57
C ASP A 49 -4.33 2.05 20.42
N LYS A 50 -4.80 1.76 19.19
CA LYS A 50 -5.87 0.80 18.94
C LYS A 50 -5.42 -0.66 18.92
N VAL A 51 -4.13 -0.91 18.82
CA VAL A 51 -3.56 -2.26 18.83
C VAL A 51 -3.04 -2.59 20.22
N GLU A 52 -3.62 -3.61 20.85
CA GLU A 52 -3.29 -4.01 22.22
C GLU A 52 -1.79 -4.38 22.34
N GLY A 53 -1.14 -3.83 23.35
CA GLY A 53 0.28 -4.07 23.62
C GLY A 53 1.25 -3.31 22.72
N MET A 54 0.75 -2.46 21.81
CA MET A 54 1.56 -1.62 20.92
C MET A 54 1.23 -0.14 21.15
N HIS A 55 2.23 0.70 20.95
CA HIS A 55 2.06 2.15 20.97
C HIS A 55 2.76 2.74 19.74
N PHE A 56 2.00 3.02 18.69
CA PHE A 56 2.51 3.67 17.50
C PHE A 56 2.36 5.20 17.65
N THR A 57 3.40 5.92 17.33
CA THR A 57 3.47 7.39 17.50
C THR A 57 3.20 8.15 16.20
N GLY A 58 3.07 7.43 15.08
CA GLY A 58 2.83 7.99 13.77
C GLY A 58 1.52 8.79 13.72
N LYS A 59 1.56 9.99 13.14
CA LYS A 59 0.39 10.87 13.01
C LYS A 59 0.25 11.36 11.58
N LEU A 60 -0.99 11.47 11.13
CA LEU A 60 -1.29 12.11 9.85
C LEU A 60 -0.94 13.60 9.90
N PRO A 61 -0.26 14.12 8.87
CA PRO A 61 -0.09 15.58 8.73
C PRO A 61 -1.43 16.28 8.54
N SER A 62 -1.44 17.58 8.79
CA SER A 62 -2.62 18.41 8.50
C SER A 62 -2.51 19.00 7.11
N TYR A 63 -3.61 19.00 6.38
CA TYR A 63 -3.75 19.56 5.06
C TYR A 63 -4.73 20.73 5.05
N GLU A 64 -4.75 21.49 3.96
CA GLU A 64 -5.79 22.48 3.71
C GLU A 64 -7.14 21.79 3.50
N PRO A 65 -8.26 22.40 3.91
CA PRO A 65 -9.58 21.77 3.86
C PRO A 65 -10.02 21.32 2.45
N ASP A 66 -9.55 21.98 1.40
CA ASP A 66 -9.88 21.67 0.00
C ASP A 66 -9.00 20.59 -0.64
N THR A 67 -8.01 20.06 0.10
CA THR A 67 -7.15 18.99 -0.36
C THR A 67 -7.96 17.74 -0.72
N LYS A 68 -7.69 17.16 -1.88
CA LYS A 68 -8.24 15.85 -2.27
C LYS A 68 -7.52 14.75 -1.54
N ILE A 69 -8.24 14.02 -0.71
CA ILE A 69 -7.69 12.90 0.07
C ILE A 69 -8.41 11.61 -0.32
N TYR A 70 -7.65 10.59 -0.64
CA TYR A 70 -8.16 9.23 -0.88
C TYR A 70 -7.63 8.30 0.20
N MET A 71 -8.54 7.77 1.02
CA MET A 71 -8.20 6.91 2.15
C MET A 71 -8.59 5.48 1.86
N PHE A 72 -7.59 4.61 1.80
CA PHE A 72 -7.73 3.19 1.52
C PHE A 72 -7.67 2.38 2.82
N ALA A 73 -8.52 1.37 2.93
CA ALA A 73 -8.40 0.36 3.97
C ALA A 73 -8.53 -1.04 3.35
N SER A 74 -7.46 -1.82 3.49
CA SER A 74 -7.33 -3.14 2.87
C SER A 74 -8.27 -4.16 3.48
N HIS A 75 -8.53 -4.08 4.78
CA HIS A 75 -9.42 -4.95 5.52
C HIS A 75 -9.77 -4.37 6.91
N SER A 76 -10.58 -5.11 7.67
CA SER A 76 -11.20 -4.62 8.92
C SER A 76 -10.39 -4.86 10.20
N HIS A 77 -9.18 -5.42 10.15
CA HIS A 77 -8.34 -5.59 11.34
C HIS A 77 -7.90 -4.25 11.92
N LYS A 78 -7.70 -4.21 13.24
CA LYS A 78 -7.46 -2.96 13.99
C LYS A 78 -6.12 -2.29 13.68
N ASP A 79 -5.19 -3.02 13.12
CA ASP A 79 -3.88 -2.56 12.68
C ASP A 79 -3.85 -2.10 11.20
N HIS A 80 -5.03 -2.09 10.55
CA HIS A 80 -5.22 -1.60 9.18
C HIS A 80 -6.41 -0.64 9.03
N TYR A 81 -7.33 -0.64 10.00
CA TYR A 81 -8.54 0.17 9.94
C TYR A 81 -8.98 0.66 11.30
N ASP A 82 -9.27 1.95 11.37
CA ASP A 82 -9.95 2.58 12.50
C ASP A 82 -11.17 3.37 12.00
N MET A 83 -12.30 3.12 12.60
CA MET A 83 -13.55 3.80 12.25
C MET A 83 -13.46 5.33 12.42
N ASP A 84 -12.66 5.83 13.34
CA ASP A 84 -12.52 7.26 13.62
C ASP A 84 -11.95 8.05 12.42
N ILE A 85 -11.33 7.37 11.43
CA ILE A 85 -10.91 7.99 10.16
C ILE A 85 -12.10 8.62 9.41
N LEU A 86 -13.32 8.11 9.59
CA LEU A 86 -14.53 8.65 8.96
C LEU A 86 -14.87 10.06 9.43
N ARG A 87 -14.43 10.47 10.64
CA ARG A 87 -14.58 11.84 11.16
C ARG A 87 -13.74 12.86 10.42
N LEU A 88 -12.75 12.42 9.65
CA LEU A 88 -11.95 13.30 8.80
C LEU A 88 -12.80 13.99 7.72
N ALA A 89 -13.95 13.41 7.37
CA ALA A 89 -14.89 14.03 6.41
C ALA A 89 -15.44 15.37 6.89
N ASP A 90 -15.48 15.63 8.20
CA ASP A 90 -15.90 16.89 8.78
C ASP A 90 -14.88 18.01 8.49
N LYS A 91 -13.59 17.64 8.44
CA LYS A 91 -12.48 18.57 8.18
C LYS A 91 -12.15 18.69 6.69
N TYR A 92 -12.28 17.59 5.96
CA TYR A 92 -11.86 17.47 4.56
C TYR A 92 -13.07 17.10 3.67
N PRO A 93 -13.84 18.06 3.16
CA PRO A 93 -15.02 17.78 2.37
C PRO A 93 -14.73 17.02 1.06
N ASN A 94 -13.50 17.12 0.54
CA ASN A 94 -13.03 16.41 -0.67
C ASN A 94 -12.40 15.04 -0.38
N ILE A 95 -12.59 14.49 0.83
CA ILE A 95 -12.13 13.14 1.15
C ILE A 95 -13.03 12.09 0.49
N HIS A 96 -12.40 11.02 -0.04
CA HIS A 96 -13.04 9.82 -0.54
C HIS A 96 -12.42 8.58 0.10
N TYR A 97 -13.25 7.61 0.46
CA TYR A 97 -12.81 6.37 1.11
C TYR A 97 -12.95 5.19 0.15
N ILE A 98 -11.93 4.35 0.08
CA ILE A 98 -11.89 3.12 -0.71
C ILE A 98 -11.65 1.95 0.25
N PHE A 99 -12.73 1.28 0.63
CA PHE A 99 -12.71 0.25 1.66
C PHE A 99 -12.99 -1.14 1.11
N SER A 100 -12.27 -2.12 1.58
CA SER A 100 -12.64 -3.51 1.35
C SER A 100 -14.03 -3.82 1.92
N LYS A 101 -14.78 -4.69 1.24
CA LYS A 101 -16.16 -5.05 1.63
C LYS A 101 -16.30 -5.78 2.95
N ASP A 102 -15.23 -6.28 3.54
CA ASP A 102 -15.26 -6.85 4.88
C ASP A 102 -15.41 -5.75 5.97
N ILE A 103 -15.04 -4.50 5.66
CA ILE A 103 -15.30 -3.33 6.50
C ILE A 103 -16.78 -2.98 6.41
N ARG A 104 -17.52 -3.23 7.51
CA ARG A 104 -18.97 -3.04 7.55
C ARG A 104 -19.33 -1.79 8.32
N ILE A 105 -19.82 -0.79 7.60
CA ILE A 105 -20.36 0.46 8.16
C ILE A 105 -21.83 0.61 7.74
N SER A 106 -22.74 0.39 8.68
CA SER A 106 -24.17 0.67 8.45
C SER A 106 -24.53 2.07 8.95
N PRO A 107 -25.56 2.73 8.41
CA PRO A 107 -26.01 4.03 8.93
C PRO A 107 -26.32 4.00 10.44
N HIS A 108 -26.97 2.93 10.91
CA HIS A 108 -27.24 2.74 12.33
C HIS A 108 -25.96 2.64 13.18
N PHE A 109 -24.96 1.89 12.69
CA PHE A 109 -23.67 1.76 13.36
C PHE A 109 -22.94 3.11 13.45
N LEU A 110 -22.91 3.88 12.38
CA LEU A 110 -22.29 5.22 12.34
C LEU A 110 -22.97 6.17 13.33
N SER A 111 -24.31 6.27 13.30
CA SER A 111 -25.08 7.11 14.23
C SER A 111 -24.82 6.74 15.69
N LYS A 112 -24.75 5.44 16.02
CA LYS A 112 -24.45 4.96 17.37
C LYS A 112 -23.09 5.45 17.88
N HIS A 113 -22.12 5.64 16.97
CA HIS A 113 -20.77 6.13 17.29
C HIS A 113 -20.61 7.63 17.10
N GLY A 114 -21.71 8.37 16.86
CA GLY A 114 -21.68 9.84 16.67
C GLY A 114 -20.97 10.26 15.40
N ILE A 115 -21.03 9.44 14.34
CA ILE A 115 -20.54 9.77 13.00
C ILE A 115 -21.74 10.00 12.09
N ASP A 116 -21.71 11.07 11.28
CA ASP A 116 -22.79 11.34 10.34
C ASP A 116 -22.91 10.19 9.32
N PRO A 117 -24.08 9.52 9.23
CA PRO A 117 -24.28 8.45 8.25
C PRO A 117 -24.07 8.87 6.78
N ALA A 118 -24.22 10.15 6.47
CA ALA A 118 -23.96 10.68 5.12
C ALA A 118 -22.51 10.49 4.65
N VAL A 119 -21.55 10.28 5.57
CA VAL A 119 -20.16 9.93 5.21
C VAL A 119 -20.08 8.67 4.34
N ARG A 120 -21.08 7.79 4.44
CA ARG A 120 -21.15 6.56 3.65
C ARG A 120 -21.25 6.83 2.14
N ASP A 121 -21.78 7.97 1.73
CA ASP A 121 -21.88 8.38 0.32
C ASP A 121 -20.49 8.70 -0.27
N LYS A 122 -19.50 8.93 0.59
CA LYS A 122 -18.08 9.13 0.22
C LYS A 122 -17.28 7.82 0.16
N VAL A 123 -17.93 6.65 0.34
CA VAL A 123 -17.23 5.35 0.43
C VAL A 123 -17.49 4.51 -0.80
N THR A 124 -16.43 4.13 -1.49
CA THR A 124 -16.44 3.05 -2.49
C THR A 124 -16.00 1.75 -1.85
N PHE A 125 -16.92 0.78 -1.81
CA PHE A 125 -16.59 -0.58 -1.34
C PHE A 125 -16.03 -1.42 -2.46
N VAL A 126 -14.87 -2.05 -2.22
CA VAL A 126 -14.17 -2.87 -3.21
C VAL A 126 -14.12 -4.34 -2.78
N SER A 127 -14.13 -5.23 -3.78
CA SER A 127 -13.99 -6.68 -3.60
C SER A 127 -12.74 -7.18 -4.31
N PRO A 128 -12.15 -8.31 -3.91
CA PRO A 128 -11.02 -8.91 -4.63
C PRO A 128 -11.33 -9.16 -6.12
N ASP A 129 -10.27 -9.16 -6.94
CA ASP A 129 -10.33 -9.51 -8.36
C ASP A 129 -11.23 -8.60 -9.21
N ASN A 130 -11.29 -7.31 -8.88
CA ASN A 130 -12.08 -6.32 -9.60
C ASN A 130 -11.24 -5.08 -9.97
N THR A 131 -11.80 -4.28 -10.86
CA THR A 131 -11.28 -2.95 -11.20
C THR A 131 -12.32 -1.89 -10.91
N TYR A 132 -11.87 -0.74 -10.41
CA TYR A 132 -12.70 0.41 -10.06
C TYR A 132 -12.07 1.67 -10.62
N HIS A 133 -12.91 2.65 -10.89
CA HIS A 133 -12.49 4.00 -11.27
C HIS A 133 -13.11 4.99 -10.28
N VAL A 134 -12.27 5.78 -9.63
CA VAL A 134 -12.68 6.79 -8.66
C VAL A 134 -11.95 8.08 -9.00
N ASP A 135 -12.67 9.06 -9.51
CA ASP A 135 -12.14 10.28 -10.11
C ASP A 135 -11.09 9.95 -11.21
N ASP A 136 -9.81 10.23 -10.96
CA ASP A 136 -8.70 9.92 -11.86
C ASP A 136 -7.84 8.73 -11.38
N LEU A 137 -8.32 8.00 -10.38
CA LEU A 137 -7.67 6.79 -9.91
C LEU A 137 -8.24 5.56 -10.62
N ASP A 138 -7.37 4.78 -11.27
CA ASP A 138 -7.68 3.42 -11.68
C ASP A 138 -7.17 2.45 -10.62
N ILE A 139 -8.08 1.66 -10.07
CA ILE A 139 -7.81 0.77 -8.93
C ILE A 139 -8.09 -0.67 -9.35
N MET A 140 -7.09 -1.53 -9.31
CA MET A 140 -7.24 -2.97 -9.41
C MET A 140 -7.02 -3.59 -8.04
N THR A 141 -7.90 -4.48 -7.64
CA THR A 141 -7.79 -5.20 -6.36
C THR A 141 -7.38 -6.64 -6.58
N LEU A 142 -6.47 -7.13 -5.73
CA LEU A 142 -6.07 -8.51 -5.66
C LEU A 142 -6.65 -9.13 -4.38
N ARG A 143 -6.75 -10.47 -4.35
CA ARG A 143 -7.20 -11.21 -3.17
C ARG A 143 -6.08 -11.31 -2.14
N SER A 144 -6.32 -10.88 -0.93
CA SER A 144 -5.41 -11.13 0.19
C SER A 144 -5.36 -12.62 0.55
N THR A 145 -4.26 -13.06 1.13
CA THR A 145 -4.07 -14.41 1.70
C THR A 145 -4.46 -14.49 3.16
N ASP A 146 -4.81 -13.36 3.77
CA ASP A 146 -5.47 -13.25 5.06
C ASP A 146 -6.88 -12.66 4.87
N ALA A 147 -7.08 -11.37 5.09
CA ALA A 147 -8.37 -10.70 4.95
C ALA A 147 -8.34 -9.61 3.85
N GLY A 148 -9.50 -9.32 3.28
CA GLY A 148 -9.72 -8.18 2.39
C GLY A 148 -9.01 -8.24 1.05
N VAL A 149 -8.32 -7.14 0.70
CA VAL A 149 -7.74 -6.93 -0.62
C VAL A 149 -6.34 -6.31 -0.55
N ALA A 150 -5.53 -6.54 -1.60
CA ALA A 150 -4.40 -5.68 -1.94
C ALA A 150 -4.84 -4.69 -3.03
N PHE A 151 -4.19 -3.51 -3.07
CA PHE A 151 -4.49 -2.44 -4.01
C PHE A 151 -3.36 -2.23 -5.01
N TYR A 152 -3.68 -2.23 -6.30
CA TYR A 152 -2.82 -1.65 -7.33
C TYR A 152 -3.53 -0.41 -7.87
N VAL A 153 -2.92 0.75 -7.68
CA VAL A 153 -3.52 2.06 -7.99
C VAL A 153 -2.66 2.79 -9.01
N THR A 154 -3.29 3.31 -10.04
CA THR A 154 -2.60 4.18 -11.01
C THR A 154 -3.30 5.54 -11.10
N SER A 155 -2.51 6.60 -11.10
CA SER A 155 -2.96 7.99 -11.27
C SER A 155 -1.82 8.84 -11.86
N ASN A 156 -2.13 9.68 -12.83
CA ASN A 156 -1.17 10.64 -13.42
C ASN A 156 0.17 10.03 -13.88
N GLY A 157 0.18 8.74 -14.24
CA GLY A 157 1.38 8.03 -14.68
C GLY A 157 2.21 7.44 -13.53
N VAL A 158 1.77 7.59 -12.28
CA VAL A 158 2.33 6.90 -11.11
C VAL A 158 1.53 5.61 -10.87
N SER A 159 2.24 4.54 -10.54
CA SER A 159 1.66 3.24 -10.17
C SER A 159 2.13 2.82 -8.78
N LEU A 160 1.17 2.55 -7.91
CA LEU A 160 1.38 2.17 -6.52
C LEU A 160 0.82 0.77 -6.27
N PHE A 161 1.49 0.00 -5.45
CA PHE A 161 0.97 -1.27 -4.95
C PHE A 161 1.02 -1.30 -3.43
N HIS A 162 -0.11 -1.52 -2.78
CA HIS A 162 -0.20 -1.76 -1.33
C HIS A 162 -0.75 -3.16 -1.08
N ALA A 163 0.07 -4.01 -0.50
CA ALA A 163 -0.26 -5.43 -0.35
C ALA A 163 -1.37 -5.70 0.67
N GLY A 164 -1.66 -4.76 1.60
CA GLY A 164 -2.43 -5.14 2.79
C GLY A 164 -1.78 -6.37 3.42
N ASP A 165 -2.56 -7.38 3.75
CA ASP A 165 -2.05 -8.65 4.28
C ASP A 165 -1.91 -9.75 3.20
N LEU A 166 -1.69 -9.38 1.95
CA LEU A 166 -1.28 -10.32 0.91
C LEU A 166 0.20 -10.69 1.09
N ASN A 167 0.46 -11.87 1.68
CA ASN A 167 1.80 -12.38 1.93
C ASN A 167 1.85 -13.91 1.89
N ASP A 168 3.04 -14.51 1.83
CA ASP A 168 3.28 -15.95 2.04
C ASP A 168 3.33 -16.22 3.56
N TRP A 169 2.16 -16.18 4.21
CA TRP A 169 2.02 -16.44 5.63
C TRP A 169 2.33 -17.89 5.95
N GLU A 170 3.59 -18.19 6.24
CA GLU A 170 4.05 -19.51 6.65
C GLU A 170 4.36 -19.52 8.14
N TRP A 171 3.79 -20.48 8.87
CA TRP A 171 3.90 -20.60 10.32
C TRP A 171 4.37 -21.98 10.70
N ASP A 172 5.28 -22.06 11.67
CA ASP A 172 5.58 -23.31 12.32
C ASP A 172 4.31 -23.89 12.97
N GLY A 173 4.13 -25.20 12.81
CA GLY A 173 2.98 -25.89 13.37
C GLY A 173 1.68 -25.81 12.54
N ALA A 174 1.57 -24.96 11.53
CA ALA A 174 0.41 -24.97 10.63
C ALA A 174 0.36 -26.20 9.70
N GLY A 175 1.52 -26.81 9.45
CA GLY A 175 1.69 -27.99 8.61
C GLY A 175 1.72 -27.70 7.11
N ASP A 176 2.36 -28.60 6.36
CA ASP A 176 2.67 -28.43 4.93
C ASP A 176 1.44 -28.19 4.05
N LEU A 177 0.29 -28.77 4.41
CA LEU A 177 -0.94 -28.63 3.63
C LEU A 177 -1.47 -27.21 3.69
N ILE A 178 -1.49 -26.60 4.88
CA ILE A 178 -1.99 -25.22 5.10
C ILE A 178 -1.00 -24.23 4.50
N ASN A 179 0.28 -24.31 4.88
CA ASN A 179 1.34 -23.45 4.37
C ASN A 179 1.45 -23.54 2.83
N GLY A 180 1.35 -24.74 2.27
CA GLY A 180 1.35 -24.94 0.82
C GLY A 180 0.13 -24.36 0.10
N ARG A 181 -1.06 -24.29 0.75
CA ARG A 181 -2.24 -23.63 0.19
C ARG A 181 -2.06 -22.11 0.17
N VAL A 182 -1.63 -21.52 1.28
CA VAL A 182 -1.35 -20.08 1.40
C VAL A 182 -0.32 -19.65 0.36
N ARG A 183 0.80 -20.37 0.28
CA ARG A 183 1.86 -20.10 -0.71
C ARG A 183 1.37 -20.14 -2.14
N ARG A 184 0.54 -21.12 -2.52
CA ARG A 184 -0.02 -21.17 -3.89
C ARG A 184 -0.95 -20.01 -4.18
N ALA A 185 -1.82 -19.64 -3.22
CA ALA A 185 -2.71 -18.49 -3.35
C ALA A 185 -1.90 -17.19 -3.49
N PHE A 186 -0.94 -16.96 -2.61
CA PHE A 186 -0.04 -15.82 -2.66
C PHE A 186 0.66 -15.70 -4.03
N ARG A 187 1.33 -16.76 -4.48
CA ARG A 187 2.05 -16.76 -5.77
C ARG A 187 1.13 -16.54 -6.96
N HIS A 188 -0.11 -17.02 -6.88
CA HIS A 188 -1.12 -16.76 -7.91
C HIS A 188 -1.44 -15.26 -8.02
N GLU A 189 -1.61 -14.59 -6.89
CA GLU A 189 -1.91 -13.15 -6.86
C GLU A 189 -0.72 -12.31 -7.35
N ILE A 190 0.50 -12.59 -6.86
CA ILE A 190 1.69 -11.85 -7.30
C ILE A 190 1.94 -11.97 -8.81
N LYS A 191 1.65 -13.13 -9.42
CA LYS A 191 1.78 -13.30 -10.88
C LYS A 191 0.92 -12.32 -11.69
N LYS A 192 -0.19 -11.82 -11.15
CA LYS A 192 -1.02 -10.80 -11.82
C LYS A 192 -0.30 -9.46 -11.98
N LEU A 193 0.78 -9.26 -11.21
CA LEU A 193 1.61 -8.04 -11.21
C LEU A 193 2.87 -8.15 -12.08
N SER A 194 3.23 -9.32 -12.58
CA SER A 194 4.52 -9.58 -13.25
C SER A 194 4.81 -8.69 -14.47
N GLU A 195 3.76 -8.27 -15.17
CA GLU A 195 3.87 -7.40 -16.35
C GLU A 195 3.39 -5.96 -16.09
N LYS A 196 3.02 -5.64 -14.84
CA LYS A 196 2.55 -4.31 -14.48
C LYS A 196 3.71 -3.42 -14.03
N PRO A 197 3.79 -2.18 -14.52
CA PRO A 197 4.74 -1.22 -13.96
C PRO A 197 4.34 -0.91 -12.53
N ILE A 198 5.29 -0.89 -11.60
CA ILE A 198 5.08 -0.51 -10.22
C ILE A 198 6.19 0.47 -9.85
N ASN A 199 5.85 1.76 -9.69
CA ASN A 199 6.85 2.73 -9.23
C ASN A 199 7.12 2.53 -7.74
N VAL A 200 6.08 2.35 -6.91
CA VAL A 200 6.23 2.15 -5.48
C VAL A 200 5.36 1.00 -5.00
N ALA A 201 5.95 0.12 -4.21
CA ALA A 201 5.24 -0.96 -3.52
C ALA A 201 5.42 -0.86 -2.00
N PHE A 202 4.36 -1.16 -1.26
CA PHE A 202 4.34 -1.36 0.18
C PHE A 202 4.02 -2.83 0.43
N PHE A 203 4.97 -3.57 1.03
CA PHE A 203 4.88 -5.03 1.09
C PHE A 203 5.30 -5.58 2.47
N PRO A 204 4.56 -6.57 3.04
CA PRO A 204 4.84 -7.11 4.37
C PRO A 204 6.22 -7.76 4.52
N MET A 205 6.88 -7.43 5.65
CA MET A 205 8.10 -8.06 6.13
C MET A 205 7.94 -8.32 7.64
N ASP A 206 7.02 -9.22 8.00
CA ASP A 206 6.58 -9.41 9.38
C ASP A 206 7.57 -10.24 10.21
N PRO A 207 8.20 -9.69 11.27
CA PRO A 207 9.13 -10.41 12.13
C PRO A 207 8.47 -11.54 12.93
N LYS A 208 7.14 -11.55 13.10
CA LYS A 208 6.42 -12.65 13.76
C LYS A 208 6.52 -13.96 12.98
N LEU A 209 6.81 -13.90 11.67
CA LEU A 209 7.05 -15.08 10.84
C LEU A 209 8.42 -15.75 11.09
N MET A 210 9.25 -15.18 11.96
CA MET A 210 10.54 -15.73 12.34
C MET A 210 11.42 -16.03 11.10
N GLU A 211 11.81 -17.28 10.90
CA GLU A 211 12.64 -17.71 9.76
C GLU A 211 11.97 -17.54 8.40
N TYR A 212 10.65 -17.42 8.35
CA TYR A 212 9.87 -17.19 7.13
C TYR A 212 9.65 -15.72 6.80
N GLN A 213 10.13 -14.79 7.63
CA GLN A 213 9.92 -13.33 7.53
C GLN A 213 10.13 -12.77 6.11
N PHE A 214 11.15 -13.24 5.43
CA PHE A 214 11.56 -12.71 4.13
C PHE A 214 10.96 -13.44 2.93
N LYS A 215 10.25 -14.51 3.14
CA LYS A 215 9.86 -15.45 2.09
C LYS A 215 8.89 -14.84 1.06
N GLY A 216 7.85 -14.19 1.53
CA GLY A 216 6.90 -13.49 0.67
C GLY A 216 7.53 -12.26 0.01
N PHE A 217 8.28 -11.49 0.79
CA PHE A 217 8.98 -10.29 0.32
C PHE A 217 9.98 -10.62 -0.80
N ASP A 218 10.79 -11.66 -0.61
CA ASP A 218 11.76 -12.13 -1.60
C ASP A 218 11.08 -12.58 -2.90
N PHE A 219 9.98 -13.36 -2.79
CA PHE A 219 9.21 -13.76 -3.95
C PHE A 219 8.61 -12.57 -4.69
N PHE A 220 8.06 -11.59 -3.99
CA PHE A 220 7.52 -10.36 -4.57
C PHE A 220 8.61 -9.59 -5.33
N LEU A 221 9.76 -9.34 -4.68
CA LEU A 221 10.87 -8.59 -5.25
C LEU A 221 11.44 -9.25 -6.53
N GLN A 222 11.48 -10.60 -6.58
CA GLN A 222 11.99 -11.37 -7.72
C GLN A 222 10.99 -11.46 -8.89
N ASN A 223 9.69 -11.35 -8.63
CA ASN A 223 8.65 -11.59 -9.63
C ASN A 223 7.89 -10.33 -10.09
N THR A 224 8.34 -9.15 -9.65
CA THR A 224 7.76 -7.86 -10.04
C THR A 224 8.83 -6.86 -10.48
N SER A 225 8.40 -5.86 -11.24
CA SER A 225 9.25 -4.74 -11.69
C SER A 225 9.16 -3.52 -10.77
N ALA A 226 8.75 -3.68 -9.49
CA ALA A 226 8.64 -2.55 -8.57
C ALA A 226 9.97 -1.80 -8.45
N GLU A 227 9.95 -0.48 -8.69
CA GLU A 227 11.17 0.33 -8.66
C GLU A 227 11.64 0.59 -7.22
N PHE A 228 10.68 0.90 -6.32
CA PHE A 228 10.91 1.10 -4.89
C PHE A 228 9.96 0.22 -4.09
N VAL A 229 10.50 -0.52 -3.13
CA VAL A 229 9.72 -1.40 -2.25
C VAL A 229 9.95 -0.99 -0.80
N PHE A 230 8.90 -0.54 -0.16
CA PHE A 230 8.87 -0.18 1.24
C PHE A 230 8.41 -1.40 2.05
N PRO A 231 9.24 -1.94 2.94
CA PRO A 231 8.79 -2.95 3.89
C PRO A 231 7.75 -2.38 4.85
N MET A 232 6.74 -3.17 5.17
CA MET A 232 5.69 -2.80 6.12
C MET A 232 5.33 -3.98 7.03
N HIS A 233 4.39 -3.80 7.96
CA HIS A 233 3.93 -4.83 8.90
C HIS A 233 5.02 -5.33 9.84
N MET A 234 5.93 -4.42 10.26
CA MET A 234 7.17 -4.77 10.96
C MET A 234 7.08 -4.66 12.47
N TRP A 235 5.93 -4.30 13.05
CA TRP A 235 5.71 -4.21 14.51
C TRP A 235 6.77 -3.37 15.25
N GLN A 236 7.23 -2.26 14.63
CA GLN A 236 8.30 -1.38 15.12
C GLN A 236 9.71 -2.02 15.17
N ASP A 237 9.89 -3.25 14.67
CA ASP A 237 11.20 -3.85 14.48
C ASP A 237 11.66 -3.70 13.02
N TYR A 238 12.39 -2.63 12.76
CA TYR A 238 12.92 -2.31 11.41
C TYR A 238 14.25 -2.99 11.10
N SER A 239 14.83 -3.75 12.06
CA SER A 239 16.14 -4.40 11.90
C SER A 239 16.17 -5.43 10.77
N GLY A 240 15.03 -6.07 10.51
CA GLY A 240 14.85 -7.02 9.41
C GLY A 240 15.17 -6.45 8.03
N ILE A 241 14.99 -5.14 7.80
CA ILE A 241 15.30 -4.50 6.50
C ILE A 241 16.79 -4.59 6.21
N THR A 242 17.61 -4.15 7.18
CA THR A 242 19.08 -4.19 7.03
C THR A 242 19.58 -5.62 6.91
N GLU A 243 19.00 -6.57 7.65
CA GLU A 243 19.34 -7.98 7.56
C GLU A 243 19.01 -8.52 6.16
N TYR A 244 17.81 -8.24 5.64
CA TYR A 244 17.39 -8.66 4.31
C TYR A 244 18.31 -8.13 3.22
N LYS A 245 18.62 -6.82 3.24
CA LYS A 245 19.52 -6.21 2.25
C LYS A 245 20.92 -6.84 2.24
N LYS A 246 21.44 -7.21 3.42
CA LYS A 246 22.75 -7.92 3.53
C LYS A 246 22.73 -9.34 2.93
N ARG A 247 21.58 -10.00 2.87
CA ARG A 247 21.41 -11.33 2.24
C ARG A 247 21.38 -11.28 0.72
N LEU A 248 21.00 -10.11 0.15
CA LEU A 248 20.92 -9.95 -1.30
C LEU A 248 22.33 -9.84 -1.90
N SER A 249 22.68 -10.79 -2.76
CA SER A 249 23.93 -10.76 -3.54
C SER A 249 23.87 -9.76 -4.70
N ASN A 250 22.65 -9.45 -5.18
CA ASN A 250 22.39 -8.49 -6.24
C ASN A 250 22.16 -7.10 -5.65
N LYS A 251 23.10 -6.18 -5.89
CA LYS A 251 23.03 -4.81 -5.40
C LYS A 251 21.82 -4.04 -5.98
N GLU A 252 21.49 -4.23 -7.24
CA GLU A 252 20.34 -3.57 -7.87
C GLU A 252 19.03 -3.94 -7.18
N MET A 253 18.87 -5.21 -6.81
CA MET A 253 17.71 -5.64 -6.01
C MET A 253 17.73 -5.02 -4.61
N ALA A 254 18.90 -4.92 -3.97
CA ALA A 254 19.02 -4.31 -2.66
C ALA A 254 18.70 -2.81 -2.68
N ASP A 255 19.06 -2.12 -3.76
CA ASP A 255 18.81 -0.68 -3.95
C ASP A 255 17.30 -0.38 -4.14
N ARG A 256 16.50 -1.36 -4.58
CA ARG A 256 15.03 -1.24 -4.66
C ARG A 256 14.36 -1.26 -3.28
N VAL A 257 14.98 -1.82 -2.25
CA VAL A 257 14.42 -1.94 -0.90
C VAL A 257 14.74 -0.70 -0.10
N ILE A 258 13.71 0.03 0.30
CA ILE A 258 13.84 1.28 1.05
C ILE A 258 14.06 0.99 2.54
N GLU A 259 15.03 1.68 3.14
CA GLU A 259 15.30 1.59 4.58
C GLU A 259 14.37 2.50 5.37
N ILE A 260 13.60 1.91 6.27
CA ILE A 260 12.76 2.60 7.23
C ILE A 260 13.42 2.46 8.59
N GLU A 261 13.57 3.57 9.30
CA GLU A 261 14.23 3.61 10.60
C GLU A 261 13.30 4.06 11.74
N ARG A 262 12.25 4.80 11.39
CA ARG A 262 11.31 5.37 12.36
C ARG A 262 9.97 5.71 11.74
N GLU A 263 8.98 5.85 12.59
CA GLU A 263 7.67 6.39 12.24
C GLU A 263 7.75 7.86 11.81
N ASN A 264 6.80 8.32 11.01
CA ASN A 264 6.78 9.64 10.37
C ASN A 264 8.03 9.95 9.53
N GLN A 265 8.71 8.92 9.02
CA GLN A 265 9.84 9.11 8.11
C GLN A 265 9.35 9.47 6.71
N THR A 266 9.93 10.54 6.16
CA THR A 266 9.57 11.09 4.85
C THR A 266 10.63 10.74 3.81
N PHE A 267 10.16 10.40 2.61
CA PHE A 267 10.96 10.07 1.45
C PHE A 267 10.47 10.93 0.27
N ALA A 268 11.36 11.75 -0.30
CA ALA A 268 11.04 12.62 -1.42
C ALA A 268 11.62 12.04 -2.71
N PHE A 269 10.79 11.98 -3.73
CA PHE A 269 11.15 11.57 -5.08
C PHE A 269 10.98 12.78 -6.00
N GLY A 270 12.11 13.35 -6.47
CA GLY A 270 12.13 14.58 -7.27
C GLY A 270 11.93 14.33 -8.77
N GLU A 271 11.98 15.42 -9.59
CA GLU A 271 11.60 15.49 -11.02
C GLU A 271 12.40 14.59 -12.00
N ASN A 272 13.23 13.66 -11.58
CA ASN A 272 14.14 12.86 -12.40
C ASN A 272 13.95 11.35 -12.25
N TYR A 273 12.72 10.87 -12.28
CA TYR A 273 12.46 9.44 -12.43
C TYR A 273 11.92 9.08 -13.80
#